data_d93f7556a2d5fc454bad2ce0ba86cec3
#
_entry.id   d93f7556a2d5fc454bad2ce0ba86cec3
#
_cell.length_a   1.000
_cell.length_b   1.000
_cell.length_c   1.000
_cell.angle_alpha   90.00
_cell.angle_beta   90.00
_cell.angle_gamma   90.00
#
_symmetry.space_group_name_H-M   'P 1'
#
loop_
_entity.id
_entity.type
_entity.pdbx_description
1 polymer ?
#
loop_
_entity_poly.entity_id
_entity_poly.type
_entity_poly.pdbx_seq_one_letter_code
_entity_poly.pdbx_strand_id
1 'polypeptide(L)'
;MEKYGKDFKYEDFIPMWKAENWDPKQWAEIFKEAGAEYVVLTTKHHDGFCLFPSKYTHFNSVEMGPKRNITGELTEAVRDAGIRMGLYYSGLIDWQYANDPIFEDDDLFGTASPTFAYADYSYNQMKELVDDYAPSVFWNDIGWPTQSEEMMPYFLAHYYNKVPEGVVNDRFNDRYHDFLTKEYKSGSVNRKEKWEMCRGMGLSFGYNANEGDDKLISVPDLISLLVGTVANNGNLLLNIGPKQTEQFRKTGKEAEDSWRMAES
;
A
#
# COMPACT_ATOMS: atom_id res chain seq x y z
N MET A 1 -20.00 -14.99 -5.72
CA MET A 1 -21.40 -15.03 -6.14
C MET A 1 -22.25 -16.00 -5.33
N GLU A 2 -21.77 -17.21 -5.00
CA GLU A 2 -22.57 -18.19 -4.23
C GLU A 2 -22.99 -17.68 -2.84
N LYS A 3 -22.14 -16.95 -2.13
CA LYS A 3 -22.40 -16.47 -0.75
C LYS A 3 -23.31 -15.24 -0.69
N TYR A 4 -23.18 -14.30 -1.63
CA TYR A 4 -23.82 -12.99 -1.55
C TYR A 4 -24.90 -12.77 -2.62
N GLY A 5 -25.00 -13.63 -3.63
CA GLY A 5 -25.92 -13.50 -4.76
C GLY A 5 -25.33 -12.70 -5.91
N LYS A 6 -26.06 -12.74 -7.05
CA LYS A 6 -25.58 -12.15 -8.33
C LYS A 6 -25.64 -10.61 -8.37
N ASP A 7 -26.45 -10.01 -7.53
CA ASP A 7 -26.68 -8.56 -7.52
C ASP A 7 -25.78 -7.84 -6.50
N PHE A 8 -24.97 -8.60 -5.74
CA PHE A 8 -24.04 -8.06 -4.74
C PHE A 8 -22.87 -7.38 -5.43
N LYS A 9 -22.63 -6.12 -5.06
CA LYS A 9 -21.53 -5.29 -5.58
C LYS A 9 -20.38 -5.21 -4.56
N TYR A 10 -19.21 -4.81 -5.03
CA TYR A 10 -18.04 -4.63 -4.17
C TYR A 10 -18.31 -3.60 -3.05
N GLU A 11 -19.01 -2.53 -3.36
CA GLU A 11 -19.38 -1.46 -2.43
C GLU A 11 -20.27 -1.95 -1.28
N ASP A 12 -21.00 -3.05 -1.46
CA ASP A 12 -21.87 -3.65 -0.43
C ASP A 12 -21.04 -4.25 0.73
N PHE A 13 -19.73 -4.43 0.56
CA PHE A 13 -18.82 -4.79 1.66
C PHE A 13 -18.58 -3.66 2.65
N ILE A 14 -18.66 -2.40 2.21
CA ILE A 14 -18.31 -1.23 3.03
C ILE A 14 -19.12 -1.16 4.35
N PRO A 15 -20.46 -1.27 4.33
CA PRO A 15 -21.24 -1.24 5.55
C PRO A 15 -21.01 -2.48 6.46
N MET A 16 -20.37 -3.53 5.93
CA MET A 16 -20.02 -4.73 6.69
C MET A 16 -18.72 -4.56 7.48
N TRP A 17 -17.84 -3.66 7.03
CA TRP A 17 -16.60 -3.36 7.72
C TRP A 17 -16.84 -2.32 8.83
N LYS A 18 -16.61 -2.71 10.08
CA LYS A 18 -16.83 -1.89 11.27
C LYS A 18 -15.54 -1.50 11.98
N ALA A 19 -14.41 -2.13 11.64
CA ALA A 19 -13.13 -1.96 12.30
C ALA A 19 -13.23 -2.13 13.83
N GLU A 20 -13.94 -3.17 14.28
CA GLU A 20 -14.25 -3.39 15.71
C GLU A 20 -13.00 -3.74 16.53
N ASN A 21 -12.02 -4.38 15.91
CA ASN A 21 -10.77 -4.77 16.54
C ASN A 21 -9.59 -3.91 16.04
N TRP A 22 -9.88 -2.78 15.40
CA TRP A 22 -8.85 -1.89 14.91
C TRP A 22 -8.09 -1.25 16.08
N ASP A 23 -6.83 -1.61 16.22
CA ASP A 23 -5.90 -1.07 17.20
C ASP A 23 -4.60 -0.67 16.51
N PRO A 24 -4.46 0.59 16.09
CA PRO A 24 -3.27 1.06 15.37
C PRO A 24 -2.00 1.03 16.23
N LYS A 25 -2.13 1.10 17.57
CA LYS A 25 -0.97 1.01 18.47
C LYS A 25 -0.44 -0.42 18.51
N GLN A 26 -1.33 -1.40 18.62
CA GLN A 26 -0.95 -2.82 18.55
C GLN A 26 -0.26 -3.13 17.21
N TRP A 27 -0.78 -2.58 16.10
CA TRP A 27 -0.16 -2.76 14.80
C TRP A 27 1.25 -2.15 14.76
N ALA A 28 1.40 -0.93 15.25
CA ALA A 28 2.71 -0.26 15.32
C ALA A 28 3.72 -1.02 16.20
N GLU A 29 3.27 -1.60 17.31
CA GLU A 29 4.11 -2.47 18.17
C GLU A 29 4.58 -3.72 17.40
N ILE A 30 3.69 -4.40 16.66
CA ILE A 30 4.05 -5.56 15.84
C ILE A 30 5.07 -5.17 14.76
N PHE A 31 4.89 -4.03 14.09
CA PHE A 31 5.86 -3.57 13.10
C PHE A 31 7.22 -3.27 13.71
N LYS A 32 7.23 -2.68 14.90
CA LYS A 32 8.45 -2.39 15.64
C LYS A 32 9.17 -3.67 16.10
N GLU A 33 8.43 -4.63 16.63
CA GLU A 33 8.98 -5.95 17.01
C GLU A 33 9.55 -6.70 15.81
N ALA A 34 8.93 -6.54 14.63
CA ALA A 34 9.45 -7.10 13.38
C ALA A 34 10.68 -6.35 12.83
N GLY A 35 11.13 -5.28 13.47
CA GLY A 35 12.27 -4.48 13.01
C GLY A 35 11.98 -3.62 11.78
N ALA A 36 10.73 -3.24 11.56
CA ALA A 36 10.37 -2.39 10.42
C ALA A 36 10.92 -0.97 10.59
N GLU A 37 11.63 -0.48 9.58
CA GLU A 37 12.16 0.88 9.52
C GLU A 37 11.15 1.87 8.90
N TYR A 38 10.21 1.37 8.11
CA TYR A 38 9.09 2.12 7.54
C TYR A 38 7.90 1.21 7.29
N VAL A 39 6.72 1.83 7.25
CA VAL A 39 5.44 1.19 6.93
C VAL A 39 4.82 1.94 5.75
N VAL A 40 4.18 1.25 4.83
CA VAL A 40 3.40 1.86 3.74
C VAL A 40 1.96 1.37 3.84
N LEU A 41 1.04 2.26 4.21
CA LEU A 41 -0.38 1.94 4.25
C LEU A 41 -1.01 2.12 2.88
N THR A 42 -1.78 1.14 2.43
CA THR A 42 -2.67 1.29 1.27
C THR A 42 -3.82 2.22 1.63
N THR A 43 -3.72 3.50 1.25
CA THR A 43 -4.72 4.52 1.60
C THR A 43 -5.90 4.59 0.65
N LYS A 44 -5.69 4.29 -0.62
CA LYS A 44 -6.71 4.06 -1.65
C LYS A 44 -6.17 3.06 -2.65
N HIS A 45 -6.85 1.94 -2.85
CA HIS A 45 -6.57 0.97 -3.91
C HIS A 45 -7.45 1.25 -5.16
N HIS A 46 -7.46 0.34 -6.13
CA HIS A 46 -8.19 0.47 -7.39
C HIS A 46 -9.71 0.56 -7.22
N ASP A 47 -10.24 0.08 -6.11
CA ASP A 47 -11.67 0.19 -5.76
C ASP A 47 -12.14 1.62 -5.47
N GLY A 48 -11.20 2.55 -5.25
CA GLY A 48 -11.48 3.96 -5.02
C GLY A 48 -11.86 4.31 -3.58
N PHE A 49 -11.97 3.32 -2.67
CA PHE A 49 -12.34 3.59 -1.28
C PHE A 49 -11.16 4.19 -0.51
N CYS A 50 -11.34 5.42 0.00
CA CYS A 50 -10.31 6.13 0.73
C CYS A 50 -10.32 5.77 2.22
N LEU A 51 -9.15 5.40 2.79
CA LEU A 51 -8.98 5.18 4.23
C LEU A 51 -8.70 6.48 5.01
N PHE A 52 -8.94 7.62 4.39
CA PHE A 52 -8.75 8.98 4.94
C PHE A 52 -9.92 9.87 4.58
N PRO A 53 -10.20 10.95 5.35
CA PRO A 53 -11.23 11.92 5.00
C PRO A 53 -10.79 12.72 3.77
N SER A 54 -11.45 12.51 2.64
CA SER A 54 -11.18 13.28 1.43
C SER A 54 -12.27 14.33 1.23
N LYS A 55 -11.89 15.54 0.81
CA LYS A 55 -12.83 16.60 0.42
C LYS A 55 -13.42 16.38 -0.97
N TYR A 56 -12.86 15.43 -1.72
CA TYR A 56 -13.20 15.19 -3.13
C TYR A 56 -14.14 14.00 -3.32
N THR A 57 -14.37 13.21 -2.26
CA THR A 57 -15.31 12.09 -2.30
C THR A 57 -15.90 11.78 -0.93
N HIS A 58 -17.17 11.36 -0.90
CA HIS A 58 -17.80 10.76 0.28
C HIS A 58 -17.51 9.25 0.42
N PHE A 59 -16.84 8.67 -0.59
CA PHE A 59 -16.49 7.25 -0.62
C PHE A 59 -15.22 7.00 0.21
N ASN A 60 -15.35 7.17 1.53
CA ASN A 60 -14.22 7.09 2.45
C ASN A 60 -14.60 6.51 3.82
N SER A 61 -13.60 6.05 4.57
CA SER A 61 -13.75 5.36 5.85
C SER A 61 -14.29 6.23 6.99
N VAL A 62 -14.28 7.55 6.85
CA VAL A 62 -14.85 8.47 7.84
C VAL A 62 -16.35 8.65 7.65
N GLU A 63 -16.80 8.67 6.40
CA GLU A 63 -18.21 8.86 6.07
C GLU A 63 -18.96 7.54 5.87
N MET A 64 -18.25 6.45 5.59
CA MET A 64 -18.80 5.12 5.35
C MET A 64 -18.05 4.06 6.18
N GLY A 65 -18.64 2.87 6.29
CA GLY A 65 -18.01 1.75 6.98
C GLY A 65 -17.68 2.05 8.45
N PRO A 66 -16.39 2.07 8.86
CA PRO A 66 -15.97 2.14 10.25
C PRO A 66 -16.14 3.52 10.89
N LYS A 67 -16.42 4.56 10.12
CA LYS A 67 -16.54 5.95 10.59
C LYS A 67 -15.28 6.47 11.29
N ARG A 68 -14.10 6.12 10.75
CA ARG A 68 -12.80 6.42 11.34
C ARG A 68 -11.80 6.89 10.29
N ASN A 69 -10.87 7.76 10.68
CA ASN A 69 -9.71 8.13 9.88
C ASN A 69 -8.59 7.09 10.09
N ILE A 70 -8.68 5.96 9.39
CA ILE A 70 -7.72 4.84 9.50
C ILE A 70 -6.30 5.30 9.19
N THR A 71 -6.14 6.12 8.14
CA THR A 71 -4.81 6.65 7.73
C THR A 71 -4.21 7.53 8.82
N GLY A 72 -4.98 8.44 9.39
CA GLY A 72 -4.50 9.34 10.45
C GLY A 72 -4.13 8.60 11.71
N GLU A 73 -4.99 7.69 12.17
CA GLU A 73 -4.78 6.90 13.39
C GLU A 73 -3.52 6.02 13.29
N LEU A 74 -3.32 5.35 12.14
CA LEU A 74 -2.12 4.53 11.96
C LEU A 74 -0.87 5.38 11.78
N THR A 75 -0.97 6.53 11.10
CA THR A 75 0.16 7.46 10.93
C THR A 75 0.69 7.95 12.27
N GLU A 76 -0.20 8.32 13.19
CA GLU A 76 0.17 8.73 14.54
C GLU A 76 0.86 7.58 15.29
N ALA A 77 0.24 6.40 15.35
CA ALA A 77 0.76 5.27 16.08
C ALA A 77 2.14 4.78 15.57
N VAL A 78 2.32 4.72 14.24
CA VAL A 78 3.58 4.32 13.61
C VAL A 78 4.70 5.31 13.91
N ARG A 79 4.41 6.62 13.86
CA ARG A 79 5.38 7.66 14.21
C ARG A 79 5.73 7.69 15.70
N ASP A 80 4.77 7.47 16.57
CA ASP A 80 4.99 7.35 18.02
C ASP A 80 5.87 6.15 18.35
N ALA A 81 5.80 5.07 17.56
CA ALA A 81 6.69 3.93 17.67
C ALA A 81 8.11 4.19 17.14
N GLY A 82 8.36 5.35 16.52
CA GLY A 82 9.65 5.73 15.92
C GLY A 82 9.88 5.20 14.51
N ILE A 83 8.83 4.73 13.84
CA ILE A 83 8.90 4.15 12.49
C ILE A 83 8.47 5.23 11.47
N ARG A 84 9.08 5.23 10.27
CA ARG A 84 8.69 6.12 9.19
C ARG A 84 7.36 5.67 8.58
N MET A 85 6.47 6.64 8.30
CA MET A 85 5.17 6.36 7.68
C MET A 85 5.18 6.73 6.21
N GLY A 86 4.88 5.76 5.37
CA GLY A 86 4.61 5.89 3.94
C GLY A 86 3.14 5.65 3.62
N LEU A 87 2.70 6.18 2.49
CA LEU A 87 1.34 6.04 2.00
C LEU A 87 1.35 5.55 0.55
N TYR A 88 0.58 4.49 0.30
CA TYR A 88 0.30 3.98 -1.04
C TYR A 88 -0.96 4.62 -1.59
N TYR A 89 -0.95 4.93 -2.87
CA TYR A 89 -2.11 5.44 -3.60
C TYR A 89 -2.16 4.84 -5.01
N SER A 90 -3.33 4.33 -5.43
CA SER A 90 -3.57 3.89 -6.81
C SER A 90 -3.81 5.11 -7.69
N GLY A 91 -2.76 5.52 -8.44
CA GLY A 91 -2.75 6.78 -9.16
C GLY A 91 -3.60 6.78 -10.43
N LEU A 92 -3.60 5.69 -11.19
CA LEU A 92 -4.23 5.65 -12.52
C LEU A 92 -5.57 4.92 -12.56
N ILE A 93 -5.83 3.99 -11.62
CA ILE A 93 -7.04 3.17 -11.60
C ILE A 93 -7.94 3.55 -10.43
N ASP A 94 -9.23 3.74 -10.73
CA ASP A 94 -10.29 3.94 -9.76
C ASP A 94 -11.61 3.42 -10.36
N TRP A 95 -12.19 2.41 -9.73
CA TRP A 95 -13.41 1.77 -10.23
C TRP A 95 -14.64 2.66 -10.17
N GLN A 96 -14.59 3.79 -9.45
CA GLN A 96 -15.65 4.80 -9.47
C GLN A 96 -15.67 5.59 -10.80
N TYR A 97 -14.54 5.59 -11.53
CA TYR A 97 -14.39 6.30 -12.80
C TYR A 97 -14.27 5.37 -14.01
N ALA A 98 -13.72 4.18 -13.82
CA ALA A 98 -13.60 3.16 -14.86
C ALA A 98 -13.68 1.78 -14.22
N ASN A 99 -14.64 0.97 -14.62
CA ASN A 99 -14.98 -0.31 -13.99
C ASN A 99 -15.04 -1.47 -14.99
N ASP A 100 -14.32 -1.35 -16.09
CA ASP A 100 -14.19 -2.45 -17.04
C ASP A 100 -13.46 -3.62 -16.37
N PRO A 101 -13.91 -4.86 -16.56
CA PRO A 101 -13.30 -6.00 -15.91
C PRO A 101 -11.89 -6.26 -16.44
N ILE A 102 -10.97 -6.60 -15.55
CA ILE A 102 -9.60 -6.99 -15.85
C ILE A 102 -9.54 -8.51 -15.93
N PHE A 103 -9.20 -9.06 -17.07
CA PHE A 103 -9.02 -10.51 -17.29
C PHE A 103 -7.56 -10.89 -17.54
N GLU A 104 -6.78 -9.97 -18.12
CA GLU A 104 -5.37 -10.17 -18.48
C GLU A 104 -4.56 -8.94 -18.06
N ASP A 105 -3.23 -9.09 -17.99
CA ASP A 105 -2.34 -7.98 -17.59
C ASP A 105 -2.48 -6.75 -18.51
N ASP A 106 -2.74 -6.97 -19.80
CA ASP A 106 -2.93 -5.87 -20.77
C ASP A 106 -4.22 -5.07 -20.50
N ASP A 107 -5.24 -5.69 -19.90
CA ASP A 107 -6.48 -5.01 -19.53
C ASP A 107 -6.25 -3.99 -18.40
N LEU A 108 -5.22 -4.21 -17.58
CA LEU A 108 -4.92 -3.35 -16.44
C LEU A 108 -4.75 -1.88 -16.86
N PHE A 109 -4.06 -1.65 -17.96
CA PHE A 109 -3.88 -0.30 -18.52
C PHE A 109 -5.07 0.15 -19.36
N GLY A 110 -5.84 -0.77 -19.93
CA GLY A 110 -7.07 -0.49 -20.65
C GLY A 110 -8.21 -0.03 -19.73
N THR A 111 -8.20 -0.43 -18.46
CA THR A 111 -9.18 0.01 -17.44
C THR A 111 -8.79 1.32 -16.75
N ALA A 112 -7.66 1.91 -17.11
CA ALA A 112 -7.24 3.19 -16.59
C ALA A 112 -8.32 4.25 -16.76
N SER A 113 -8.42 5.18 -15.81
CA SER A 113 -9.44 6.24 -15.81
C SER A 113 -8.95 7.47 -16.60
N PRO A 114 -9.07 7.51 -17.94
CA PRO A 114 -8.38 8.46 -18.80
C PRO A 114 -9.16 9.78 -18.95
N THR A 115 -9.74 10.31 -17.90
CA THR A 115 -10.51 11.56 -17.96
C THR A 115 -9.82 12.68 -17.21
N PHE A 116 -9.98 13.92 -17.69
CA PHE A 116 -9.51 15.11 -16.95
C PHE A 116 -10.14 15.21 -15.56
N ALA A 117 -11.41 14.81 -15.42
CA ALA A 117 -12.08 14.81 -14.12
C ALA A 117 -11.40 13.87 -13.14
N TYR A 118 -11.00 12.68 -13.57
CA TYR A 118 -10.24 11.77 -12.74
C TYR A 118 -8.83 12.29 -12.44
N ALA A 119 -8.16 12.83 -13.43
CA ALA A 119 -6.81 13.38 -13.26
C ALA A 119 -6.79 14.50 -12.21
N ASP A 120 -7.77 15.42 -12.24
CA ASP A 120 -7.92 16.47 -11.23
C ASP A 120 -8.27 15.89 -9.85
N TYR A 121 -9.17 14.92 -9.80
CA TYR A 121 -9.57 14.22 -8.58
C TYR A 121 -8.37 13.53 -7.91
N SER A 122 -7.62 12.71 -8.65
CA SER A 122 -6.48 11.97 -8.11
C SER A 122 -5.35 12.88 -7.67
N TYR A 123 -5.03 13.93 -8.45
CA TYR A 123 -4.05 14.95 -8.09
C TYR A 123 -4.40 15.61 -6.75
N ASN A 124 -5.63 16.02 -6.58
CA ASN A 124 -6.09 16.70 -5.38
C ASN A 124 -6.09 15.76 -4.16
N GLN A 125 -6.48 14.50 -4.31
CA GLN A 125 -6.40 13.52 -3.23
C GLN A 125 -4.94 13.19 -2.83
N MET A 126 -4.04 13.02 -3.79
CA MET A 126 -2.62 12.83 -3.50
C MET A 126 -2.05 14.04 -2.77
N LYS A 127 -2.49 15.26 -3.15
CA LYS A 127 -2.10 16.48 -2.47
C LYS A 127 -2.65 16.55 -1.02
N GLU A 128 -3.89 16.13 -0.78
CA GLU A 128 -4.44 15.99 0.59
C GLU A 128 -3.58 15.04 1.44
N LEU A 129 -3.18 13.89 0.90
CA LEU A 129 -2.32 12.94 1.61
C LEU A 129 -0.97 13.56 1.99
N VAL A 130 -0.38 14.35 1.11
CA VAL A 130 0.86 15.10 1.42
C VAL A 130 0.63 16.16 2.48
N ASP A 131 -0.43 16.96 2.34
CA ASP A 131 -0.70 18.09 3.22
C ASP A 131 -1.07 17.66 4.64
N ASP A 132 -1.87 16.60 4.77
CA ASP A 132 -2.42 16.16 6.05
C ASP A 132 -1.51 15.18 6.78
N TYR A 133 -0.74 14.36 6.05
CA TYR A 133 0.04 13.28 6.66
C TYR A 133 1.55 13.38 6.43
N ALA A 134 2.05 14.19 5.49
CA ALA A 134 3.48 14.35 5.19
C ALA A 134 4.25 13.00 5.16
N PRO A 135 3.90 12.05 4.27
CA PRO A 135 4.46 10.71 4.27
C PRO A 135 5.94 10.72 3.91
N SER A 136 6.76 9.91 4.60
CA SER A 136 8.18 9.72 4.28
C SER A 136 8.40 8.96 2.98
N VAL A 137 7.44 8.14 2.57
CA VAL A 137 7.40 7.44 1.29
C VAL A 137 6.04 7.70 0.65
N PHE A 138 6.01 8.27 -0.54
CA PHE A 138 4.80 8.32 -1.34
C PHE A 138 4.87 7.23 -2.40
N TRP A 139 4.13 6.15 -2.18
CA TRP A 139 4.13 4.97 -3.02
C TRP A 139 2.97 5.03 -4.01
N ASN A 140 3.24 5.47 -5.22
CA ASN A 140 2.24 5.47 -6.29
C ASN A 140 2.13 4.09 -6.94
N ASP A 141 0.96 3.77 -7.49
CA ASP A 141 0.75 2.54 -8.24
C ASP A 141 0.05 2.78 -9.58
N ILE A 142 0.35 1.89 -10.55
CA ILE A 142 -0.20 1.84 -11.92
C ILE A 142 0.20 3.04 -12.77
N GLY A 143 0.74 4.09 -12.22
CA GLY A 143 1.17 5.27 -12.96
C GLY A 143 0.44 6.54 -12.59
N TRP A 144 0.70 7.58 -13.37
CA TRP A 144 0.10 8.91 -13.26
C TRP A 144 -0.89 9.13 -14.40
N PRO A 145 -2.05 9.79 -14.18
CA PRO A 145 -2.99 10.10 -15.25
C PRO A 145 -2.36 10.96 -16.35
N THR A 146 -2.39 10.44 -17.59
CA THR A 146 -1.78 11.11 -18.75
C THR A 146 -2.38 12.49 -19.04
N GLN A 147 -3.66 12.71 -18.67
CA GLN A 147 -4.35 13.99 -18.83
C GLN A 147 -3.81 15.11 -17.93
N SER A 148 -3.00 14.77 -16.93
CA SER A 148 -2.36 15.72 -16.01
C SER A 148 -0.85 15.48 -15.89
N GLU A 149 -0.21 14.90 -16.89
CA GLU A 149 1.23 14.58 -16.84
C GLU A 149 2.08 15.82 -16.56
N GLU A 150 1.72 16.97 -17.11
CA GLU A 150 2.38 18.24 -16.85
C GLU A 150 2.25 18.73 -15.39
N MET A 151 1.29 18.20 -14.63
CA MET A 151 1.09 18.55 -13.22
C MET A 151 1.99 17.74 -12.28
N MET A 152 2.55 16.62 -12.74
CA MET A 152 3.38 15.75 -11.91
C MET A 152 4.61 16.47 -11.33
N PRO A 153 5.40 17.27 -12.09
CA PRO A 153 6.52 18.04 -11.51
C PRO A 153 6.06 19.02 -10.41
N TYR A 154 4.89 19.63 -10.55
CA TYR A 154 4.35 20.53 -9.53
C TYR A 154 3.92 19.77 -8.26
N PHE A 155 3.33 18.60 -8.42
CA PHE A 155 3.02 17.72 -7.30
C PHE A 155 4.30 17.29 -6.57
N LEU A 156 5.32 16.82 -7.30
CA LEU A 156 6.59 16.40 -6.71
C LEU A 156 7.31 17.56 -6.02
N ALA A 157 7.30 18.75 -6.62
CA ALA A 157 7.84 19.96 -5.98
C ALA A 157 7.09 20.30 -4.68
N HIS A 158 5.75 20.18 -4.67
CA HIS A 158 4.95 20.35 -3.47
C HIS A 158 5.33 19.32 -2.39
N TYR A 159 5.42 18.05 -2.78
CA TYR A 159 5.79 16.96 -1.88
C TYR A 159 7.17 17.18 -1.24
N TYR A 160 8.22 17.40 -2.03
CA TYR A 160 9.58 17.58 -1.51
C TYR A 160 9.75 18.88 -0.69
N ASN A 161 9.01 19.93 -1.02
CA ASN A 161 8.99 21.14 -0.19
C ASN A 161 8.34 20.89 1.18
N LYS A 162 7.35 20.02 1.26
CA LYS A 162 6.66 19.64 2.50
C LYS A 162 7.43 18.59 3.28
N VAL A 163 8.05 17.64 2.58
CA VAL A 163 8.80 16.49 3.13
C VAL A 163 10.17 16.42 2.45
N PRO A 164 11.16 17.23 2.90
CA PRO A 164 12.47 17.33 2.22
C PRO A 164 13.23 16.01 2.09
N GLU A 165 13.03 15.07 3.00
CA GLU A 165 13.64 13.74 2.97
C GLU A 165 12.65 12.66 2.47
N GLY A 166 11.52 13.07 1.90
CA GLY A 166 10.54 12.17 1.32
C GLY A 166 11.07 11.52 0.04
N VAL A 167 10.59 10.33 -0.25
CA VAL A 167 10.97 9.57 -1.45
C VAL A 167 9.74 9.05 -2.19
N VAL A 168 9.84 8.95 -3.52
CA VAL A 168 8.82 8.40 -4.40
C VAL A 168 9.37 7.23 -5.21
N ASN A 169 8.51 6.26 -5.54
CA ASN A 169 8.88 5.12 -6.36
C ASN A 169 8.79 5.42 -7.88
N ASP A 170 9.31 4.51 -8.71
CA ASP A 170 9.32 4.60 -10.17
C ASP A 170 7.94 4.42 -10.83
N ARG A 171 6.91 4.09 -10.04
CA ARG A 171 5.52 3.98 -10.56
C ARG A 171 4.82 5.33 -10.73
N PHE A 172 5.47 6.45 -10.38
CA PHE A 172 5.06 7.76 -10.83
C PHE A 172 5.37 7.94 -12.32
N ASN A 173 6.64 7.77 -12.67
CA ASN A 173 7.16 7.95 -14.02
C ASN A 173 8.63 7.48 -14.04
N ASP A 174 9.11 6.97 -15.16
CA ASP A 174 10.49 6.54 -15.36
C ASP A 174 11.53 7.67 -15.16
N ARG A 175 11.11 8.91 -15.28
CA ARG A 175 11.98 10.09 -15.18
C ARG A 175 12.09 10.64 -13.75
N TYR A 176 11.04 10.54 -12.95
CA TYR A 176 10.94 11.17 -11.65
C TYR A 176 10.68 10.12 -10.58
N HIS A 177 11.75 9.60 -10.00
CA HIS A 177 11.71 8.65 -8.90
C HIS A 177 13.01 8.69 -8.08
N ASP A 178 12.95 8.21 -6.87
CA ASP A 178 14.08 8.05 -5.95
C ASP A 178 14.53 6.60 -5.85
N PHE A 179 13.64 5.66 -6.11
CA PHE A 179 13.94 4.22 -6.09
C PHE A 179 13.07 3.44 -7.09
N LEU A 180 13.63 2.32 -7.55
CA LEU A 180 12.96 1.38 -8.44
C LEU A 180 12.14 0.38 -7.64
N THR A 181 11.02 -0.10 -8.19
CA THR A 181 10.22 -1.18 -7.59
C THR A 181 10.36 -2.48 -8.36
N LYS A 182 10.41 -3.61 -7.64
CA LYS A 182 10.35 -4.96 -8.19
C LYS A 182 9.35 -5.78 -7.42
N GLU A 183 8.44 -6.40 -8.15
CA GLU A 183 7.37 -7.19 -7.57
C GLU A 183 7.62 -8.67 -7.79
N TYR A 184 7.74 -9.45 -6.71
CA TYR A 184 8.01 -10.90 -6.69
C TYR A 184 9.21 -11.38 -7.53
N LYS A 185 9.92 -10.51 -8.23
CA LYS A 185 11.01 -10.89 -9.14
C LYS A 185 12.37 -10.61 -8.53
N SER A 186 13.12 -11.64 -8.20
CA SER A 186 14.57 -11.55 -8.04
C SER A 186 15.19 -11.36 -9.43
N GLY A 187 15.43 -10.12 -9.83
CA GLY A 187 16.05 -9.83 -11.13
C GLY A 187 17.52 -9.40 -10.99
N SER A 188 18.19 -9.23 -12.12
CA SER A 188 19.55 -8.69 -12.19
C SER A 188 19.60 -7.35 -11.45
N VAL A 189 20.41 -7.31 -10.41
CA VAL A 189 20.43 -6.21 -9.47
C VAL A 189 21.26 -5.09 -10.05
N ASN A 190 20.65 -3.96 -10.32
CA ASN A 190 21.39 -2.71 -10.53
C ASN A 190 21.82 -2.19 -9.15
N ARG A 191 23.05 -2.54 -8.72
CA ARG A 191 23.59 -2.10 -7.43
C ARG A 191 23.86 -0.60 -7.36
N LYS A 192 23.70 0.13 -8.45
CA LYS A 192 23.97 1.57 -8.55
C LYS A 192 22.75 2.40 -8.13
N GLU A 193 21.56 1.89 -8.39
CA GLU A 193 20.31 2.57 -8.05
C GLU A 193 19.66 1.91 -6.83
N LYS A 194 19.00 2.72 -6.01
CA LYS A 194 18.21 2.21 -4.90
C LYS A 194 16.96 1.53 -5.45
N TRP A 195 16.59 0.41 -4.87
CA TRP A 195 15.41 -0.33 -5.30
C TRP A 195 14.69 -0.98 -4.11
N GLU A 196 13.47 -1.36 -4.32
CA GLU A 196 12.62 -2.01 -3.34
C GLU A 196 12.03 -3.29 -3.92
N MET A 197 12.16 -4.38 -3.16
CA MET A 197 11.46 -5.62 -3.41
C MET A 197 10.10 -5.54 -2.72
N CYS A 198 9.01 -5.51 -3.49
CA CYS A 198 7.65 -5.57 -2.96
C CYS A 198 7.05 -6.96 -3.19
N ARG A 199 6.56 -7.59 -2.12
CA ARG A 199 5.84 -8.86 -2.21
C ARG A 199 4.95 -9.12 -0.99
N GLY A 200 3.92 -9.95 -1.17
CA GLY A 200 3.14 -10.50 -0.07
C GLY A 200 3.87 -11.60 0.69
N MET A 201 3.44 -11.88 1.91
CA MET A 201 3.85 -13.10 2.63
C MET A 201 3.36 -14.36 1.91
N GLY A 202 2.20 -14.32 1.27
CA GLY A 202 1.65 -15.33 0.39
C GLY A 202 1.73 -14.93 -1.09
N LEU A 203 0.82 -15.46 -1.89
CA LEU A 203 0.69 -15.15 -3.31
C LEU A 203 -0.22 -13.92 -3.54
N SER A 204 -1.13 -13.63 -2.61
CA SER A 204 -2.03 -12.47 -2.65
C SER A 204 -1.49 -11.34 -1.80
N PHE A 205 -1.65 -10.09 -2.23
CA PHE A 205 -1.34 -8.92 -1.40
C PHE A 205 -2.37 -8.72 -0.29
N GLY A 206 -3.65 -8.89 -0.56
CA GLY A 206 -4.69 -8.89 0.48
C GLY A 206 -4.81 -10.24 1.18
N TYR A 207 -5.49 -10.26 2.33
CA TYR A 207 -5.83 -11.52 3.00
C TYR A 207 -6.72 -12.39 2.10
N ASN A 208 -6.26 -13.60 1.83
CA ASN A 208 -7.00 -14.59 1.05
C ASN A 208 -7.25 -15.83 1.92
N ALA A 209 -8.51 -16.08 2.26
CA ALA A 209 -8.90 -17.23 3.08
C ALA A 209 -8.67 -18.59 2.38
N ASN A 210 -8.53 -18.59 1.05
CA ASN A 210 -8.24 -19.78 0.26
C ASN A 210 -6.73 -20.11 0.16
N GLU A 211 -5.87 -19.20 0.59
CA GLU A 211 -4.44 -19.48 0.72
C GLU A 211 -4.16 -20.22 2.03
N GLY A 212 -3.69 -21.46 1.93
CA GLY A 212 -3.19 -22.23 3.07
C GLY A 212 -1.82 -21.73 3.55
N ASP A 213 -1.35 -22.23 4.71
CA ASP A 213 -0.04 -21.90 5.25
C ASP A 213 1.10 -22.39 4.33
N ASP A 214 0.84 -23.38 3.48
CA ASP A 214 1.75 -23.89 2.46
C ASP A 214 2.07 -22.88 1.35
N LYS A 215 1.31 -21.80 1.24
CA LYS A 215 1.53 -20.69 0.28
C LYS A 215 2.32 -19.54 0.87
N LEU A 216 2.51 -19.51 2.20
CA LEU A 216 3.31 -18.49 2.84
C LEU A 216 4.81 -18.74 2.59
N ILE A 217 5.56 -17.64 2.43
CA ILE A 217 7.02 -17.75 2.37
C ILE A 217 7.53 -18.38 3.66
N SER A 218 8.42 -19.33 3.55
CA SER A 218 9.06 -19.92 4.74
C SER A 218 9.99 -18.91 5.43
N VAL A 219 10.19 -19.06 6.72
CA VAL A 219 11.11 -18.20 7.48
C VAL A 219 12.53 -18.21 6.90
N PRO A 220 13.15 -19.36 6.58
CA PRO A 220 14.48 -19.38 5.95
C PRO A 220 14.51 -18.64 4.61
N ASP A 221 13.46 -18.77 3.78
CA ASP A 221 13.38 -18.11 2.49
C ASP A 221 13.18 -16.58 2.66
N LEU A 222 12.39 -16.16 3.64
CA LEU A 222 12.19 -14.74 3.96
C LEU A 222 13.49 -14.08 4.43
N ILE A 223 14.24 -14.75 5.32
CA ILE A 223 15.55 -14.26 5.77
C ILE A 223 16.53 -14.19 4.58
N SER A 224 16.58 -15.22 3.76
CA SER A 224 17.42 -15.25 2.56
C SER A 224 17.06 -14.14 1.58
N LEU A 225 15.77 -13.87 1.40
CA LEU A 225 15.26 -12.79 0.57
C LEU A 225 15.68 -11.42 1.13
N LEU A 226 15.48 -11.19 2.43
CA LEU A 226 15.87 -9.93 3.09
C LEU A 226 17.37 -9.69 2.95
N VAL A 227 18.20 -10.68 3.33
CA VAL A 227 19.66 -10.57 3.23
C VAL A 227 20.10 -10.33 1.78
N GLY A 228 19.54 -11.09 0.83
CA GLY A 228 19.84 -10.94 -0.59
C GLY A 228 19.44 -9.57 -1.14
N THR A 229 18.30 -9.05 -0.72
CA THR A 229 17.81 -7.73 -1.12
C THR A 229 18.72 -6.62 -0.58
N VAL A 230 19.00 -6.63 0.72
CA VAL A 230 19.84 -5.62 1.38
C VAL A 230 21.29 -5.66 0.87
N ALA A 231 21.89 -6.85 0.71
CA ALA A 231 23.23 -7.02 0.16
C ALA A 231 23.37 -6.48 -1.27
N ASN A 232 22.26 -6.29 -1.96
CA ASN A 232 22.20 -5.76 -3.32
C ASN A 232 21.63 -4.34 -3.39
N ASN A 233 21.78 -3.53 -2.33
CA ASN A 233 21.33 -2.14 -2.25
C ASN A 233 19.79 -1.97 -2.31
N GLY A 234 19.02 -3.00 -1.99
CA GLY A 234 17.56 -2.97 -1.98
C GLY A 234 16.98 -2.80 -0.58
N ASN A 235 15.70 -2.45 -0.52
CA ASN A 235 14.84 -2.57 0.65
C ASN A 235 13.81 -3.68 0.40
N LEU A 236 13.36 -4.33 1.46
CA LEU A 236 12.23 -5.26 1.38
C LEU A 236 10.96 -4.59 1.91
N LEU A 237 9.97 -4.42 1.05
CA LEU A 237 8.59 -4.06 1.43
C LEU A 237 7.77 -5.34 1.47
N LEU A 238 7.63 -5.90 2.66
CA LEU A 238 6.85 -7.11 2.90
C LEU A 238 5.40 -6.75 3.18
N ASN A 239 4.51 -7.09 2.25
CA ASN A 239 3.09 -6.84 2.41
C ASN A 239 2.45 -7.91 3.29
N ILE A 240 1.64 -7.46 4.24
CA ILE A 240 0.85 -8.27 5.14
C ILE A 240 -0.63 -7.92 4.99
N GLY A 241 -1.47 -8.92 4.76
CA GLY A 241 -2.92 -8.76 4.66
C GLY A 241 -3.59 -9.12 5.99
N PRO A 242 -4.16 -8.16 6.74
CA PRO A 242 -4.88 -8.47 7.96
C PRO A 242 -6.17 -9.25 7.64
N LYS A 243 -6.59 -10.12 8.58
CA LYS A 243 -7.88 -10.83 8.49
C LYS A 243 -9.04 -9.85 8.65
N GLN A 244 -10.27 -10.30 8.37
CA GLN A 244 -11.51 -9.55 8.60
C GLN A 244 -11.66 -9.05 10.05
N THR A 245 -10.96 -9.68 10.99
CA THR A 245 -10.91 -9.31 12.41
C THR A 245 -9.85 -8.29 12.74
N GLU A 246 -9.27 -7.62 11.74
CA GLU A 246 -8.13 -6.68 11.85
C GLU A 246 -6.90 -7.28 12.54
N GLN A 247 -6.86 -8.60 12.68
CA GLN A 247 -5.75 -9.34 13.26
C GLN A 247 -4.82 -9.87 12.16
N PHE A 248 -3.52 -9.82 12.42
CA PHE A 248 -2.56 -10.49 11.55
C PHE A 248 -2.67 -12.02 11.72
N ARG A 249 -2.40 -12.74 10.63
CA ARG A 249 -2.34 -14.18 10.67
C ARG A 249 -1.18 -14.57 11.58
N LYS A 250 -1.46 -15.25 12.68
CA LYS A 250 -0.42 -15.87 13.48
C LYS A 250 0.16 -17.02 12.66
N THR A 251 1.29 -16.80 12.03
CA THR A 251 2.17 -17.88 11.63
C THR A 251 2.66 -18.50 12.94
N GLY A 252 2.57 -19.82 13.07
CA GLY A 252 2.66 -20.52 14.34
C GLY A 252 3.89 -20.16 15.22
N LYS A 253 3.94 -20.73 16.42
CA LYS A 253 4.95 -20.51 17.46
C LYS A 253 6.41 -20.44 16.96
N GLU A 254 6.72 -21.06 15.82
CA GLU A 254 8.03 -21.02 15.15
C GLU A 254 8.38 -19.66 14.53
N ALA A 255 7.39 -18.83 14.19
CA ALA A 255 7.66 -17.50 13.66
C ALA A 255 8.02 -16.50 14.77
N GLU A 256 7.40 -16.60 15.95
CA GLU A 256 7.78 -15.79 17.11
C GLU A 256 9.20 -16.10 17.58
N ASP A 257 9.60 -17.38 17.57
CA ASP A 257 10.93 -17.80 17.99
C ASP A 257 12.03 -17.45 16.97
N SER A 258 11.71 -17.36 15.68
CA SER A 258 12.71 -17.05 14.64
C SER A 258 13.02 -15.57 14.52
N TRP A 259 12.09 -14.68 14.83
CA TRP A 259 12.37 -13.24 14.94
C TRP A 259 13.31 -12.93 16.11
N ARG A 260 13.17 -13.62 17.25
CA ARG A 260 14.05 -13.46 18.41
C ARG A 260 15.47 -14.00 18.20
N MET A 261 15.67 -14.95 17.28
CA MET A 261 17.02 -15.44 16.94
C MET A 261 17.80 -14.51 16.00
N ALA A 262 17.15 -13.58 15.33
CA ALA A 262 17.81 -12.58 14.49
C ALA A 262 18.39 -11.41 15.31
N GLU A 263 18.01 -11.27 16.60
CA GLU A 263 18.55 -10.27 17.52
C GLU A 263 19.78 -10.76 18.31
N SER A 264 20.12 -12.03 18.21
CA SER A 264 21.30 -12.64 18.86
C SER A 264 22.46 -12.85 17.88
#